data_63718ab86ea9d9c7e89c8a7c49677a3c
#
_entry.id   63718ab86ea9d9c7e89c8a7c49677a3c
#
_cell.length_a   1.000
_cell.length_b   1.000
_cell.length_c   1.000
_cell.angle_alpha   90.00
_cell.angle_beta   90.00
_cell.angle_gamma   90.00
#
_symmetry.space_group_name_H-M   'P 1'
#
loop_
_entity.id
_entity.type
_entity.pdbx_description
1 polymer ?
#
loop_
_entity_poly.entity_id
_entity_poly.type
_entity_poly.pdbx_seq_one_letter_code
_entity_poly.pdbx_strand_id
1 'polypeptide(L)'
;MSSSIKHYGRIYTPDYLVKRMLDFGNYRFGATQCRHVIDNSCGNGAFLTEIVRRYIVEFLERSNDLKLLQSELETFVHGVEIDRDEYAKCLHNLDKTAAEYGLSNVRWDIINADALTLRQFDNKMEFVFGNPPYVRVHNLSDNYNSVKMRRCFECVFGYLL
;
A
#
# COMPACT_ATOMS: atom_id res chain seq x y z
N MET A 1 -3.63 -26.02 7.91
CA MET A 1 -4.04 -24.64 7.61
C MET A 1 -3.63 -23.76 8.76
N SER A 2 -2.75 -22.85 8.52
CA SER A 2 -1.97 -22.13 9.51
C SER A 2 -2.84 -21.31 10.48
N SER A 3 -2.53 -21.42 11.77
CA SER A 3 -3.19 -20.72 12.88
C SER A 3 -3.09 -19.19 12.81
N SER A 4 -2.17 -18.67 11.99
CA SER A 4 -1.91 -17.24 11.82
C SER A 4 -3.04 -16.49 11.09
N ILE A 5 -3.77 -17.15 10.17
CA ILE A 5 -4.87 -16.51 9.41
C ILE A 5 -6.04 -16.12 10.32
N LYS A 6 -6.30 -16.89 11.38
CA LYS A 6 -7.39 -16.62 12.32
C LYS A 6 -7.11 -15.47 13.31
N HIS A 7 -5.85 -15.13 13.54
CA HIS A 7 -5.48 -14.16 14.60
C HIS A 7 -5.59 -12.70 14.16
N TYR A 8 -5.49 -12.40 12.85
CA TYR A 8 -5.41 -11.02 12.35
C TYR A 8 -6.49 -10.64 11.33
N GLY A 9 -7.47 -11.51 11.06
CA GLY A 9 -8.55 -11.20 10.12
C GLY A 9 -8.07 -10.98 8.67
N ARG A 10 -6.93 -11.57 8.29
CA ARG A 10 -6.28 -11.35 6.99
C ARG A 10 -7.05 -12.01 5.86
N ILE A 11 -7.40 -11.22 4.87
CA ILE A 11 -7.98 -11.67 3.61
C ILE A 11 -7.10 -11.09 2.50
N TYR A 12 -6.40 -11.95 1.75
CA TYR A 12 -5.68 -11.51 0.57
C TYR A 12 -6.66 -11.11 -0.53
N THR A 13 -6.45 -9.93 -1.08
CA THR A 13 -7.29 -9.42 -2.16
C THR A 13 -6.89 -10.08 -3.49
N PRO A 14 -7.80 -10.76 -4.20
CA PRO A 14 -7.48 -11.32 -5.51
C PRO A 14 -7.10 -10.24 -6.53
N ASP A 15 -6.17 -10.56 -7.45
CA ASP A 15 -5.63 -9.62 -8.43
C ASP A 15 -6.69 -8.88 -9.25
N TYR A 16 -7.74 -9.60 -9.68
CA TYR A 16 -8.83 -8.96 -10.46
C TYR A 16 -9.57 -7.89 -9.65
N LEU A 17 -9.69 -8.09 -8.33
CA LEU A 17 -10.33 -7.13 -7.44
C LEU A 17 -9.43 -5.93 -7.17
N VAL A 18 -8.12 -6.17 -6.95
CA VAL A 18 -7.12 -5.10 -6.83
C VAL A 18 -7.19 -4.18 -8.05
N LYS A 19 -7.12 -4.74 -9.26
CA LYS A 19 -7.20 -3.98 -10.52
C LYS A 19 -8.46 -3.15 -10.60
N ARG A 20 -9.62 -3.76 -10.27
CA ARG A 20 -10.91 -3.09 -10.30
C ARG A 20 -11.02 -1.96 -9.27
N MET A 21 -10.47 -2.16 -8.07
CA MET A 21 -10.46 -1.11 -7.03
C MET A 21 -9.56 0.08 -7.42
N LEU A 22 -8.40 -0.17 -8.01
CA LEU A 22 -7.53 0.87 -8.54
C LEU A 22 -8.21 1.65 -9.69
N ASP A 23 -8.93 0.96 -10.59
CA ASP A 23 -9.69 1.59 -11.66
C ASP A 23 -10.82 2.48 -11.11
N PHE A 24 -11.52 1.99 -10.09
CA PHE A 24 -12.57 2.73 -9.40
C PHE A 24 -12.05 3.99 -8.70
N GLY A 25 -10.87 3.88 -8.07
CA GLY A 25 -10.16 5.01 -7.47
C GLY A 25 -9.46 5.91 -8.48
N ASN A 26 -9.67 5.68 -9.79
CA ASN A 26 -9.05 6.44 -10.88
C ASN A 26 -7.52 6.41 -10.91
N TYR A 27 -6.87 5.41 -10.27
CA TYR A 27 -5.44 5.17 -10.39
C TYR A 27 -5.15 4.33 -11.64
N ARG A 28 -5.19 4.97 -12.79
CA ARG A 28 -5.07 4.37 -14.12
C ARG A 28 -4.20 5.23 -15.03
N PHE A 29 -3.88 4.74 -16.21
CA PHE A 29 -3.09 5.46 -17.19
C PHE A 29 -3.56 6.93 -17.36
N GLY A 30 -2.60 7.85 -17.33
CA GLY A 30 -2.85 9.29 -17.32
C GLY A 30 -3.04 9.89 -15.90
N ALA A 31 -3.00 9.07 -14.84
CA ALA A 31 -3.25 9.54 -13.47
C ALA A 31 -2.27 9.00 -12.42
N THR A 32 -1.26 8.20 -12.81
CA THR A 32 -0.36 7.58 -11.82
C THR A 32 0.87 8.42 -11.49
N GLN A 33 1.36 9.22 -12.46
CA GLN A 33 2.67 9.88 -12.37
C GLN A 33 2.71 11.06 -11.40
N CYS A 34 3.80 11.13 -10.65
CA CYS A 34 4.10 12.23 -9.72
C CYS A 34 2.99 12.47 -8.68
N ARG A 35 2.31 11.41 -8.27
CA ARG A 35 1.26 11.45 -7.25
C ARG A 35 1.55 10.44 -6.15
N HIS A 36 1.50 10.91 -4.91
CA HIS A 36 1.71 10.05 -3.76
C HIS A 36 0.56 9.07 -3.60
N VAL A 37 0.89 7.79 -3.52
CA VAL A 37 -0.06 6.70 -3.30
C VAL A 37 0.41 5.84 -2.13
N ILE A 38 -0.51 5.45 -1.26
CA ILE A 38 -0.21 4.61 -0.11
C ILE A 38 -1.19 3.44 0.02
N ASP A 39 -0.66 2.30 0.47
CA ASP A 39 -1.43 1.24 1.12
C ASP A 39 -1.01 1.16 2.59
N ASN A 40 -1.88 1.58 3.50
CA ASN A 40 -1.59 1.66 4.94
C ASN A 40 -1.79 0.34 5.71
N SER A 41 -2.06 -0.75 5.00
CA SER A 41 -2.19 -2.12 5.52
C SER A 41 -1.78 -3.14 4.46
N CYS A 42 -0.59 -2.93 3.88
CA CYS A 42 -0.24 -3.47 2.57
C CYS A 42 -0.06 -5.01 2.54
N GLY A 43 0.01 -5.68 3.69
CA GLY A 43 0.18 -7.13 3.74
C GLY A 43 1.39 -7.57 2.93
N ASN A 44 1.19 -8.56 2.06
CA ASN A 44 2.21 -9.02 1.12
C ASN A 44 2.40 -8.13 -0.12
N GLY A 45 1.75 -6.97 -0.18
CA GLY A 45 1.90 -5.99 -1.25
C GLY A 45 1.00 -6.19 -2.47
N ALA A 46 -0.15 -6.83 -2.32
CA ALA A 46 -1.05 -7.10 -3.45
C ALA A 46 -1.45 -5.82 -4.22
N PHE A 47 -1.83 -4.76 -3.51
CA PHE A 47 -2.12 -3.46 -4.13
C PHE A 47 -0.85 -2.78 -4.65
N LEU A 48 0.21 -2.77 -3.85
CA LEU A 48 1.44 -2.06 -4.18
C LEU A 48 2.13 -2.63 -5.43
N THR A 49 2.12 -3.93 -5.64
CA THR A 49 2.67 -4.55 -6.85
C THR A 49 1.93 -4.10 -8.11
N GLU A 50 0.62 -4.01 -8.08
CA GLU A 50 -0.16 -3.52 -9.23
C GLU A 50 -0.02 -2.00 -9.39
N ILE A 51 0.07 -1.23 -8.30
CA ILE A 51 0.37 0.20 -8.30
C ILE A 51 1.71 0.46 -9.00
N VAL A 52 2.77 -0.24 -8.58
CA VAL A 52 4.11 -0.14 -9.16
C VAL A 52 4.10 -0.51 -10.65
N ARG A 53 3.42 -1.60 -11.02
CA ARG A 53 3.29 -2.02 -12.43
C ARG A 53 2.64 -0.93 -13.28
N ARG A 54 1.53 -0.35 -12.83
CA ARG A 54 0.85 0.75 -13.54
C ARG A 54 1.72 1.98 -13.67
N TYR A 55 2.43 2.33 -12.59
CA TYR A 55 3.36 3.46 -12.59
C TYR A 55 4.46 3.28 -13.63
N ILE A 56 5.11 2.11 -13.64
CA ILE A 56 6.20 1.78 -14.56
C ILE A 56 5.70 1.81 -16.02
N VAL A 57 4.57 1.16 -16.30
CA VAL A 57 4.01 1.11 -17.66
C VAL A 57 3.73 2.52 -18.19
N GLU A 58 3.09 3.37 -17.40
CA GLU A 58 2.82 4.76 -17.79
C GLU A 58 4.12 5.57 -17.93
N PHE A 59 5.10 5.37 -17.06
CA PHE A 59 6.39 6.06 -17.15
C PHE A 59 7.11 5.72 -18.45
N LEU A 60 7.17 4.45 -18.82
CA LEU A 60 7.90 3.98 -20.00
C LEU A 60 7.31 4.48 -21.33
N GLU A 61 6.06 4.93 -21.37
CA GLU A 61 5.46 5.61 -22.52
C GLU A 61 6.10 6.99 -22.78
N ARG A 62 6.65 7.64 -21.75
CA ARG A 62 7.21 8.99 -21.82
C ARG A 62 8.74 9.04 -21.73
N SER A 63 9.37 8.04 -21.11
CA SER A 63 10.81 8.02 -20.84
C SER A 63 11.35 6.62 -20.64
N ASN A 64 12.58 6.39 -21.10
CA ASN A 64 13.34 5.16 -20.82
C ASN A 64 14.43 5.38 -19.73
N ASP A 65 14.39 6.48 -19.00
CA ASP A 65 15.35 6.77 -17.92
C ASP A 65 15.01 5.97 -16.67
N LEU A 66 15.63 4.79 -16.56
CA LEU A 66 15.40 3.90 -15.40
C LEU A 66 15.87 4.51 -14.06
N LYS A 67 16.83 5.44 -14.07
CA LYS A 67 17.26 6.11 -12.83
C LYS A 67 16.20 7.09 -12.34
N LEU A 68 15.59 7.82 -13.25
CA LEU A 68 14.48 8.71 -12.94
C LEU A 68 13.27 7.90 -12.48
N LEU A 69 12.93 6.83 -13.20
CA LEU A 69 11.85 5.92 -12.79
C LEU A 69 12.05 5.37 -11.36
N GLN A 70 13.25 4.89 -11.05
CA GLN A 70 13.56 4.41 -9.70
C GLN A 70 13.36 5.51 -8.65
N SER A 71 13.87 6.71 -8.90
CA SER A 71 13.71 7.86 -7.99
C SER A 71 12.24 8.25 -7.79
N GLU A 72 11.44 8.18 -8.85
CA GLU A 72 9.99 8.45 -8.75
C GLU A 72 9.28 7.37 -7.94
N LEU A 73 9.58 6.08 -8.14
CA LEU A 73 8.99 5.00 -7.34
C LEU A 73 9.35 5.12 -5.85
N GLU A 74 10.61 5.45 -5.54
CA GLU A 74 11.08 5.70 -4.17
C GLU A 74 10.40 6.91 -3.53
N THR A 75 9.93 7.86 -4.34
CA THR A 75 9.32 9.12 -3.87
C THR A 75 7.81 9.01 -3.72
N PHE A 76 7.12 8.34 -4.62
CA PHE A 76 5.67 8.44 -4.75
C PHE A 76 4.90 7.19 -4.29
N VAL A 77 5.58 6.04 -4.07
CA VAL A 77 4.93 4.80 -3.64
C VAL A 77 5.24 4.52 -2.18
N HIS A 78 4.19 4.43 -1.36
CA HIS A 78 4.31 4.25 0.09
C HIS A 78 3.51 3.05 0.58
N GLY A 79 3.92 2.50 1.72
CA GLY A 79 3.18 1.43 2.36
C GLY A 79 3.47 1.29 3.85
N VAL A 80 2.52 0.70 4.56
CA VAL A 80 2.69 0.38 5.98
C VAL A 80 2.18 -1.03 6.23
N GLU A 81 2.95 -1.84 6.96
CA GLU A 81 2.55 -3.15 7.40
C GLU A 81 3.06 -3.42 8.82
N ILE A 82 2.17 -3.83 9.70
CA ILE A 82 2.50 -4.10 11.09
C ILE A 82 3.19 -5.46 11.27
N ASP A 83 2.81 -6.45 10.47
CA ASP A 83 3.38 -7.78 10.53
C ASP A 83 4.70 -7.86 9.79
N ARG A 84 5.76 -8.27 10.49
CA ARG A 84 7.12 -8.31 9.95
C ARG A 84 7.29 -9.31 8.80
N ASP A 85 6.60 -10.45 8.86
CA ASP A 85 6.73 -11.47 7.82
C ASP A 85 6.01 -11.05 6.54
N GLU A 86 4.85 -10.41 6.66
CA GLU A 86 4.13 -9.84 5.51
C GLU A 86 4.88 -8.65 4.93
N TYR A 87 5.43 -7.77 5.76
CA TYR A 87 6.32 -6.69 5.32
C TYR A 87 7.50 -7.21 4.48
N ALA A 88 8.18 -8.27 4.93
CA ALA A 88 9.28 -8.87 4.18
C ALA A 88 8.82 -9.46 2.84
N LYS A 89 7.62 -10.09 2.80
CA LYS A 89 7.02 -10.59 1.56
C LYS A 89 6.65 -9.45 0.62
N CYS A 90 6.14 -8.34 1.16
CA CYS A 90 5.82 -7.15 0.38
C CYS A 90 7.05 -6.63 -0.36
N LEU A 91 8.16 -6.40 0.36
CA LEU A 91 9.41 -5.95 -0.25
C LEU A 91 9.89 -6.91 -1.34
N HIS A 92 9.89 -8.21 -1.06
CA HIS A 92 10.28 -9.23 -2.04
C HIS A 92 9.40 -9.18 -3.31
N ASN A 93 8.09 -9.03 -3.16
CA ASN A 93 7.15 -8.96 -4.28
C ASN A 93 7.34 -7.66 -5.10
N LEU A 94 7.62 -6.55 -4.44
CA LEU A 94 7.94 -5.28 -5.10
C LEU A 94 9.25 -5.37 -5.89
N ASP A 95 10.31 -5.93 -5.29
CA ASP A 95 11.60 -6.14 -5.97
C ASP A 95 11.45 -7.04 -7.19
N LYS A 96 10.67 -8.13 -7.05
CA LYS A 96 10.36 -9.01 -8.18
C LYS A 96 9.63 -8.28 -9.30
N THR A 97 8.64 -7.47 -8.96
CA THR A 97 7.89 -6.67 -9.95
C THR A 97 8.79 -5.65 -10.64
N ALA A 98 9.63 -4.94 -9.90
CA ALA A 98 10.57 -3.97 -10.45
C ALA A 98 11.62 -4.62 -11.37
N ALA A 99 12.10 -5.82 -11.01
CA ALA A 99 13.06 -6.58 -11.79
C ALA A 99 12.52 -7.00 -13.17
N GLU A 100 11.20 -7.21 -13.32
CA GLU A 100 10.55 -7.48 -14.62
C GLU A 100 10.80 -6.34 -15.64
N TYR A 101 11.09 -5.13 -15.14
CA TYR A 101 11.34 -3.92 -15.93
C TYR A 101 12.80 -3.44 -15.87
N GLY A 102 13.72 -4.26 -15.38
CA GLY A 102 15.16 -3.94 -15.33
C GLY A 102 15.58 -3.05 -14.16
N LEU A 103 14.72 -2.81 -13.18
CA LEU A 103 15.07 -2.07 -11.97
C LEU A 103 15.63 -3.02 -10.90
N SER A 104 16.58 -2.52 -10.12
CA SER A 104 17.16 -3.26 -8.99
C SER A 104 17.52 -2.30 -7.86
N ASN A 105 17.52 -2.82 -6.63
CA ASN A 105 17.88 -2.05 -5.43
C ASN A 105 17.02 -0.80 -5.21
N VAL A 106 15.73 -0.87 -5.54
CA VAL A 106 14.77 0.21 -5.25
C VAL A 106 14.60 0.35 -3.74
N ARG A 107 14.76 1.55 -3.21
CA ARG A 107 14.57 1.85 -1.77
C ARG A 107 13.10 2.17 -1.51
N TRP A 108 12.30 1.13 -1.37
CA TRP A 108 10.87 1.27 -1.13
C TRP A 108 10.57 2.02 0.17
N ASP A 109 9.71 3.03 0.11
CA ASP A 109 9.18 3.71 1.31
C ASP A 109 8.04 2.89 1.94
N ILE A 110 8.38 1.68 2.36
CA ILE A 110 7.49 0.76 3.06
C ILE A 110 7.94 0.63 4.50
N ILE A 111 7.04 0.82 5.45
CA ILE A 111 7.37 0.90 6.87
C ILE A 111 6.75 -0.27 7.63
N ASN A 112 7.58 -1.00 8.38
CA ASN A 112 7.07 -1.99 9.32
C ASN A 112 6.65 -1.32 10.64
N ALA A 113 5.38 -0.92 10.75
CA ALA A 113 4.84 -0.22 11.89
C ALA A 113 3.31 -0.35 11.98
N ASP A 114 2.75 0.11 13.10
CA ASP A 114 1.31 0.33 13.24
C ASP A 114 0.91 1.65 12.55
N ALA A 115 0.16 1.56 11.46
CA ALA A 115 -0.30 2.71 10.68
C ALA A 115 -1.07 3.73 11.52
N LEU A 116 -1.75 3.31 12.61
CA LEU A 116 -2.49 4.20 13.50
C LEU A 116 -1.59 5.13 14.32
N THR A 117 -0.30 4.81 14.43
CA THR A 117 0.68 5.59 15.18
C THR A 117 1.51 6.53 14.31
N LEU A 118 1.53 6.30 13.00
CA LEU A 118 2.28 7.11 12.05
C LEU A 118 1.53 8.40 11.70
N ARG A 119 2.28 9.47 11.51
CA ARG A 119 1.78 10.79 11.13
C ARG A 119 2.46 11.38 9.90
N GLN A 120 3.55 10.76 9.45
CA GLN A 120 4.36 11.29 8.36
C GLN A 120 3.65 11.36 7.00
N PHE A 121 2.59 10.56 6.84
CA PHE A 121 1.79 10.49 5.62
C PHE A 121 0.50 11.33 5.68
N ASP A 122 0.17 11.92 6.85
CA ASP A 122 -1.06 12.69 7.02
C ASP A 122 -1.13 13.86 6.02
N ASN A 123 -2.25 13.96 5.31
CA ASN A 123 -2.54 15.02 4.33
C ASN A 123 -1.53 15.14 3.16
N LYS A 124 -0.81 14.07 2.83
CA LYS A 124 0.20 14.06 1.75
C LYS A 124 -0.14 13.13 0.59
N MET A 125 -1.13 12.27 0.75
CA MET A 125 -1.46 11.24 -0.23
C MET A 125 -2.59 11.69 -1.13
N GLU A 126 -2.41 11.58 -2.45
CA GLU A 126 -3.47 11.76 -3.43
C GLU A 126 -4.31 10.50 -3.58
N PHE A 127 -3.70 9.34 -3.33
CA PHE A 127 -4.40 8.06 -3.39
C PHE A 127 -4.13 7.23 -2.14
N VAL A 128 -5.19 6.68 -1.59
CA VAL A 128 -5.12 5.72 -0.48
C VAL A 128 -5.88 4.47 -0.91
N PHE A 129 -5.18 3.36 -1.02
CA PHE A 129 -5.76 2.06 -1.32
C PHE A 129 -5.39 1.07 -0.23
N GLY A 130 -6.20 0.02 -0.10
CA GLY A 130 -5.90 -1.05 0.82
C GLY A 130 -7.14 -1.88 1.15
N ASN A 131 -6.89 -3.02 1.76
CA ASN A 131 -7.92 -3.88 2.35
C ASN A 131 -7.56 -4.16 3.81
N PRO A 132 -7.89 -3.23 4.74
CA PRO A 132 -7.49 -3.35 6.13
C PRO A 132 -8.12 -4.60 6.78
N PRO A 133 -7.45 -5.19 7.79
CA PRO A 133 -7.94 -6.40 8.44
C PRO A 133 -9.27 -6.14 9.17
N TYR A 134 -10.26 -6.99 8.91
CA TYR A 134 -11.57 -6.94 9.56
C TYR A 134 -11.50 -7.64 10.92
N VAL A 135 -11.14 -6.91 11.97
CA VAL A 135 -11.12 -7.43 13.35
C VAL A 135 -12.36 -6.92 14.09
N ARG A 136 -13.14 -7.83 14.66
CA ARG A 136 -14.28 -7.43 15.51
C ARG A 136 -13.79 -6.67 16.73
N VAL A 137 -14.45 -5.57 17.08
CA VAL A 137 -14.07 -4.65 18.18
C VAL A 137 -13.87 -5.39 19.51
N HIS A 138 -14.69 -6.42 19.81
CA HIS A 138 -14.55 -7.21 21.04
C HIS A 138 -13.34 -8.15 21.08
N ASN A 139 -12.64 -8.33 19.94
CA ASN A 139 -11.39 -9.10 19.86
C ASN A 139 -10.15 -8.17 19.91
N LEU A 140 -10.35 -6.86 19.96
CA LEU A 140 -9.27 -5.90 20.17
C LEU A 140 -8.95 -5.90 21.66
N SER A 141 -7.69 -6.10 22.02
CA SER A 141 -7.24 -5.97 23.42
C SER A 141 -7.55 -4.56 23.93
N ASP A 142 -7.79 -4.40 25.24
CA ASP A 142 -8.14 -3.13 25.91
C ASP A 142 -7.15 -1.99 25.67
N ASN A 143 -5.98 -2.27 25.08
CA ASN A 143 -4.98 -1.30 24.65
C ASN A 143 -5.34 -0.53 23.37
N TYR A 144 -6.33 -0.98 22.60
CA TYR A 144 -6.88 -0.21 21.48
C TYR A 144 -7.95 0.76 22.00
N ASN A 145 -7.50 1.88 22.54
CA ASN A 145 -8.40 2.94 22.98
C ASN A 145 -9.32 3.36 21.83
N SER A 146 -10.62 3.48 22.12
CA SER A 146 -11.65 3.98 21.21
C SER A 146 -11.29 5.32 20.52
N VAL A 147 -10.39 6.09 21.12
CA VAL A 147 -9.81 7.33 20.55
C VAL A 147 -8.89 7.07 19.36
N LYS A 148 -8.09 5.99 19.37
CA LYS A 148 -7.23 5.62 18.23
C LYS A 148 -8.05 5.16 17.04
N MET A 149 -9.12 4.40 17.26
CA MET A 149 -10.02 3.95 16.19
C MET A 149 -10.81 5.12 15.57
N ARG A 150 -11.32 6.08 16.37
CA ARG A 150 -11.96 7.29 15.86
C ARG A 150 -11.06 8.08 14.93
N ARG A 151 -9.79 8.30 15.31
CA ARG A 151 -8.81 9.00 14.48
C ARG A 151 -8.50 8.27 13.18
N CYS A 152 -8.47 6.93 13.19
CA CYS A 152 -8.30 6.14 11.97
C CYS A 152 -9.48 6.34 11.01
N PHE A 153 -10.72 6.31 11.50
CA PHE A 153 -11.91 6.60 10.70
C PHE A 153 -11.91 8.04 10.15
N GLU A 154 -11.54 9.01 10.96
CA GLU A 154 -11.48 10.43 10.54
C GLU A 154 -10.38 10.67 9.49
N CYS A 155 -9.21 10.02 9.59
CA CYS A 155 -8.14 10.16 8.60
C CYS A 155 -8.40 9.41 7.29
N VAL A 156 -9.11 8.27 7.32
CA VAL A 156 -9.34 7.44 6.11
C VAL A 156 -10.66 7.80 5.41
N PHE A 157 -11.68 8.22 6.15
CA PHE A 157 -13.02 8.50 5.61
C PHE A 157 -13.42 9.98 5.65
N GLY A 158 -12.64 10.86 6.28
CA GLY A 158 -12.91 12.29 6.35
C GLY A 158 -12.88 13.04 5.00
N TYR A 159 -12.52 12.35 3.93
CA TYR A 159 -12.49 12.88 2.56
C TYR A 159 -13.58 12.29 1.64
N LEU A 160 -14.53 11.53 2.18
CA LEU A 160 -15.63 10.91 1.42
C LEU A 160 -17.02 11.51 1.73
N LEU A 161 -17.08 12.66 2.40
CA LEU A 161 -18.32 13.39 2.62
C LEU A 161 -18.26 14.78 1.97
#